data_30a479f3c67db0d78b19e7a8157c3511
#
_entry.id   30a479f3c67db0d78b19e7a8157c3511
#
_cell.length_a   1.000
_cell.length_b   1.000
_cell.length_c   1.000
_cell.angle_alpha   90.00
_cell.angle_beta   90.00
_cell.angle_gamma   90.00
#
_symmetry.space_group_name_H-M   'P 1'
#
loop_
_entity.id
_entity.type
_entity.pdbx_description
1 polymer ?
#
loop_
_entity_poly.entity_id
_entity_poly.type
_entity_poly.pdbx_seq_one_letter_code
_entity_poly.pdbx_strand_id
1 'polypeptide(L)'
;MDKIISCEFNIDTACVEVIYADGSMISIDCTRVENEVARNMYEASELDWLVYNAPVDYVNLLLHSDIREYLRNTTDYHPLDT
;
A
#
# COMPACT_ATOMS: atom_id res chain seq x y z
N MET A 1 -1.46 5.47 -20.26
CA MET A 1 -1.39 5.09 -18.84
C MET A 1 -2.75 4.63 -18.39
N ASP A 2 -2.79 3.49 -17.75
CA ASP A 2 -4.06 2.88 -17.40
C ASP A 2 -4.69 3.61 -16.21
N LYS A 3 -5.97 3.88 -16.34
CA LYS A 3 -6.71 4.56 -15.30
C LYS A 3 -7.40 3.53 -14.42
N ILE A 4 -7.29 3.71 -13.11
CA ILE A 4 -7.96 2.84 -12.15
C ILE A 4 -9.42 3.25 -12.06
N ILE A 5 -10.33 2.29 -12.28
CA ILE A 5 -11.76 2.56 -12.12
C ILE A 5 -12.34 1.92 -10.86
N SER A 6 -11.62 0.96 -10.26
CA SER A 6 -12.05 0.37 -9.01
C SER A 6 -10.83 -0.12 -8.24
N CYS A 7 -10.82 0.12 -6.95
CA CYS A 7 -9.71 -0.29 -6.09
C CYS A 7 -10.29 -0.56 -4.72
N GLU A 8 -10.36 -1.85 -4.33
CA GLU A 8 -10.99 -2.26 -3.09
C GLU A 8 -10.14 -3.31 -2.37
N PHE A 9 -10.14 -3.23 -1.06
CA PHE A 9 -9.49 -4.22 -0.23
C PHE A 9 -10.48 -5.35 0.07
N ASN A 10 -10.05 -6.58 -0.25
CA ASN A 10 -10.83 -7.77 0.05
C ASN A 10 -10.29 -8.40 1.32
N ILE A 11 -11.05 -8.31 2.41
CA ILE A 11 -10.59 -8.78 3.70
C ILE A 11 -10.47 -10.30 3.75
N ASP A 12 -11.23 -11.01 2.93
CA ASP A 12 -11.18 -12.47 2.93
C ASP A 12 -9.87 -12.99 2.37
N THR A 13 -9.31 -12.30 1.40
CA THR A 13 -8.05 -12.72 0.76
C THR A 13 -6.87 -11.86 1.19
N ALA A 14 -7.12 -10.79 1.95
CA ALA A 14 -6.11 -9.81 2.34
C ALA A 14 -5.42 -9.21 1.12
N CYS A 15 -6.17 -8.99 0.04
CA CYS A 15 -5.64 -8.44 -1.21
C CYS A 15 -6.38 -7.18 -1.59
N VAL A 16 -5.66 -6.25 -2.21
CA VAL A 16 -6.28 -5.09 -2.85
C VAL A 16 -6.53 -5.46 -4.31
N GLU A 17 -7.78 -5.37 -4.73
CA GLU A 17 -8.20 -5.71 -6.10
C GLU A 17 -8.35 -4.42 -6.88
N VAL A 18 -7.62 -4.32 -8.00
CA VAL A 18 -7.59 -3.13 -8.82
C VAL A 18 -8.13 -3.47 -10.20
N ILE A 19 -9.10 -2.68 -10.66
CA ILE A 19 -9.64 -2.82 -12.01
C ILE A 19 -9.31 -1.55 -12.78
N TYR A 20 -8.73 -1.74 -13.96
CA TYR A 20 -8.34 -0.64 -14.82
C TYR A 20 -9.38 -0.38 -15.89
N ALA A 21 -9.30 0.81 -16.50
CA ALA A 21 -10.27 1.24 -17.51
C ALA A 21 -10.26 0.36 -18.75
N ASP A 22 -9.15 -0.31 -19.03
CA ASP A 22 -9.05 -1.21 -20.19
C ASP A 22 -9.62 -2.61 -19.90
N GLY A 23 -10.15 -2.82 -18.70
CA GLY A 23 -10.73 -4.10 -18.33
C GLY A 23 -9.78 -5.05 -17.63
N SER A 24 -8.51 -4.69 -17.53
CA SER A 24 -7.54 -5.55 -16.83
C SER A 24 -7.74 -5.43 -15.33
N MET A 25 -7.31 -6.46 -14.60
CA MET A 25 -7.45 -6.52 -13.16
C MET A 25 -6.18 -7.10 -12.56
N ILE A 26 -5.76 -6.54 -11.43
CA ILE A 26 -4.66 -7.11 -10.65
C ILE A 26 -5.10 -7.26 -9.21
N SER A 27 -4.42 -8.16 -8.51
CA SER A 27 -4.69 -8.41 -7.10
C SER A 27 -3.35 -8.34 -6.37
N ILE A 28 -3.28 -7.48 -5.37
CA ILE A 28 -2.04 -7.25 -4.61
C ILE A 28 -2.19 -7.88 -3.24
N ASP A 29 -1.31 -8.85 -2.95
CA ASP A 29 -1.31 -9.54 -1.66
C ASP A 29 -0.67 -8.62 -0.63
N CYS A 30 -1.51 -8.02 0.21
CA CYS A 30 -1.04 -7.04 1.19
C CYS A 30 -0.16 -7.66 2.26
N THR A 31 -0.42 -8.91 2.64
CA THR A 31 0.41 -9.59 3.62
C THR A 31 1.84 -9.77 3.09
N ARG A 32 1.94 -10.15 1.83
CA ARG A 32 3.26 -10.33 1.21
C ARG A 32 4.00 -9.00 1.09
N VAL A 33 3.29 -7.95 0.71
CA VAL A 33 3.90 -6.62 0.61
C VAL A 33 4.42 -6.19 1.99
N GLU A 34 3.60 -6.37 3.02
CA GLU A 34 4.01 -6.01 4.36
C GLU A 34 5.26 -6.76 4.79
N ASN A 35 5.31 -8.06 4.50
CA ASN A 35 6.46 -8.86 4.88
C ASN A 35 7.74 -8.45 4.15
N GLU A 36 7.60 -7.91 2.95
CA GLU A 36 8.78 -7.55 2.15
C GLU A 36 9.24 -6.12 2.37
N VAL A 37 8.33 -5.19 2.68
CA VAL A 37 8.71 -3.78 2.74
C VAL A 37 8.65 -3.17 4.12
N ALA A 38 7.83 -3.67 5.02
CA ALA A 38 7.70 -3.11 6.36
C ALA A 38 8.84 -3.61 7.24
N ARG A 39 9.60 -2.67 7.82
CA ARG A 39 10.74 -3.02 8.67
C ARG A 39 10.37 -3.16 10.13
N ASN A 40 9.21 -2.62 10.50
CA ASN A 40 8.77 -2.61 11.90
C ASN A 40 7.25 -2.44 11.94
N MET A 41 6.69 -2.48 13.14
CA MET A 41 5.24 -2.43 13.28
C MET A 41 4.66 -1.06 12.90
N TYR A 42 5.46 0.00 12.98
CA TYR A 42 4.97 1.33 12.57
C TYR A 42 4.75 1.37 11.07
N GLU A 43 5.67 0.80 10.31
CA GLU A 43 5.53 0.74 8.86
C GLU A 43 4.39 -0.19 8.46
N ALA A 44 4.24 -1.31 9.16
CA ALA A 44 3.13 -2.21 8.91
C ALA A 44 1.79 -1.53 9.19
N SER A 45 1.71 -0.75 10.27
CA SER A 45 0.50 -0.02 10.59
C SER A 45 0.16 1.02 9.54
N GLU A 46 1.17 1.70 8.99
CA GLU A 46 0.94 2.68 7.94
C GLU A 46 0.41 2.01 6.68
N LEU A 47 0.95 0.85 6.32
CA LEU A 47 0.44 0.08 5.18
C LEU A 47 -1.02 -0.32 5.41
N ASP A 48 -1.35 -0.79 6.60
CA ASP A 48 -2.72 -1.15 6.92
C ASP A 48 -3.65 0.05 6.80
N TRP A 49 -3.21 1.21 7.30
CA TRP A 49 -4.00 2.42 7.19
C TRP A 49 -4.29 2.77 5.73
N LEU A 50 -3.27 2.67 4.88
CA LEU A 50 -3.44 2.95 3.46
C LEU A 50 -4.42 1.99 2.81
N VAL A 51 -4.31 0.71 3.14
CA VAL A 51 -5.16 -0.32 2.56
C VAL A 51 -6.62 -0.08 2.91
N TYR A 52 -6.90 0.30 4.16
CA TYR A 52 -8.28 0.48 4.61
C TYR A 52 -8.85 1.86 4.27
N ASN A 53 -8.01 2.89 4.19
CA ASN A 53 -8.50 4.26 4.06
C ASN A 53 -8.18 4.91 2.71
N ALA A 54 -7.12 4.48 2.05
CA ALA A 54 -6.68 5.08 0.79
C ALA A 54 -6.05 4.03 -0.12
N PRO A 55 -6.83 3.00 -0.54
CA PRO A 55 -6.25 1.92 -1.32
C PRO A 55 -5.68 2.37 -2.66
N VAL A 56 -6.22 3.43 -3.26
CA VAL A 56 -5.67 3.96 -4.51
C VAL A 56 -4.27 4.50 -4.28
N ASP A 57 -4.07 5.21 -3.17
CA ASP A 57 -2.75 5.72 -2.84
C ASP A 57 -1.77 4.58 -2.56
N TYR A 58 -2.24 3.54 -1.91
CA TYR A 58 -1.43 2.35 -1.66
C TYR A 58 -0.93 1.75 -2.97
N VAL A 59 -1.83 1.58 -3.94
CA VAL A 59 -1.48 1.02 -5.24
C VAL A 59 -0.49 1.93 -5.98
N ASN A 60 -0.74 3.22 -5.97
CA ASN A 60 0.14 4.16 -6.65
C ASN A 60 1.54 4.18 -6.04
N LEU A 61 1.62 4.14 -4.71
CA LEU A 61 2.92 4.08 -4.04
C LEU A 61 3.67 2.80 -4.39
N LEU A 62 2.93 1.68 -4.45
CA LEU A 62 3.54 0.39 -4.70
C LEU A 62 4.02 0.27 -6.15
N LEU A 63 3.25 0.76 -7.10
CA LEU A 63 3.51 0.53 -8.53
C LEU A 63 4.28 1.68 -9.19
N HIS A 64 4.14 2.90 -8.71
CA HIS A 64 4.64 4.08 -9.39
C HIS A 64 5.60 4.92 -8.56
N SER A 65 5.81 4.55 -7.31
CA SER A 65 6.69 5.29 -6.40
C SER A 65 7.47 4.30 -5.55
N ASP A 66 8.36 4.82 -4.72
CA ASP A 66 9.12 3.98 -3.81
C ASP A 66 8.40 3.90 -2.48
N ILE A 67 7.65 2.82 -2.29
CA ILE A 67 6.86 2.66 -1.07
C ILE A 67 7.75 2.56 0.17
N ARG A 68 8.96 2.04 0.02
CA ARG A 68 9.89 1.96 1.15
C ARG A 68 10.33 3.34 1.60
N GLU A 69 10.60 4.21 0.64
CA GLU A 69 10.97 5.58 0.97
C GLU A 69 9.79 6.33 1.60
N TYR A 70 8.61 6.12 1.07
CA TYR A 70 7.40 6.70 1.65
C TYR A 70 7.24 6.29 3.11
N LEU A 71 7.39 4.99 3.38
CA LEU A 71 7.25 4.48 4.75
C LEU A 71 8.31 5.06 5.66
N ARG A 72 9.54 5.16 5.18
CA ARG A 72 10.62 5.74 5.98
C ARG A 72 10.34 7.18 6.34
N ASN A 73 9.86 7.96 5.38
CA ASN A 73 9.59 9.38 5.60
C ASN A 73 8.36 9.61 6.46
N THR A 74 7.35 8.75 6.34
CA THR A 74 6.08 8.90 7.06
C THR A 74 6.16 8.39 8.48
N THR A 75 6.86 7.27 8.67
CA THR A 75 6.91 6.61 9.97
C THR A 75 8.25 6.76 10.67
N ASP A 76 9.20 7.43 10.05
CA ASP A 76 10.50 7.64 10.63
C ASP A 76 10.37 8.57 11.83
N TYR A 77 10.49 8.02 12.99
CA TYR A 77 10.26 8.73 14.22
C TYR A 77 11.60 9.05 14.89
N HIS A 78 11.83 10.34 15.10
CA HIS A 78 13.05 10.80 15.76
C HIS A 78 12.70 11.25 17.16
N PRO A 79 12.80 10.36 18.11
CA PRO A 79 12.40 10.68 19.47
C PRO A 79 13.38 11.60 20.09
N LEU A 80 13.72 12.34 19.86
CA LEU A 80 14.63 13.02 20.50
C LEU A 80 15.36 13.98 19.89
N ASP A 81 15.21 13.73 19.31
CA ASP A 81 15.65 14.21 18.97
C ASP A 81 15.79 14.68 18.97
N THR A 82 15.77 14.26 18.97
CA THR A 82 15.58 14.33 19.16
C THR A 82 15.80 14.70 19.29
#